data_8493585188f39da9a6b96b65f01afe99
#
_entry.id   8493585188f39da9a6b96b65f01afe99
#
_cell.length_a   1.000
_cell.length_b   1.000
_cell.length_c   1.000
_cell.angle_alpha   90.00
_cell.angle_beta   90.00
_cell.angle_gamma   90.00
#
_symmetry.space_group_name_H-M   'P 1'
#
loop_
_entity.id
_entity.type
_entity.pdbx_description
1 polymer ?
#
loop_
_entity_poly.entity_id
_entity_poly.type
_entity_poly.pdbx_seq_one_letter_code
_entity_poly.pdbx_strand_id
1 'polypeptide(L)'
;LKLVEDYLHATPDPDRGWAMAALTGDLDLPAVKPALIRALIESRVDPVLFRMSRDYVGDTAETVALLWPAPDLPADPEPLSVAQAVESLRHLSRSDAPAALASMLDRLDAEERFALLKMATGALRIGVSARLAKTGFAQAFGLDVEAVEEVWHGIHAPYPTLFAWAAGTGEQPTPDNVPVFRPFMLAHPLEDLRVDLTDYAAEWKWDGIRVQIVHVANENGGETRLYSRTGDDVTGSFPEVAAAFSTPGAVDGELLVRGEFQGGEAASFNALQQRLGRKTVSAKMLADYPAFVRLYDILLDGAEDLRALSWTERRARLEAFMPRLDPERFDLSQVIEAADFTELEAIRAGARDAAIEGVMLKRRDSPYVTGRRAGLWYKWKRDPLTADCVMMYAQRGNGRRSSWYSDYTFGCWTEDGELLPVGKAYQGITDEEIAQLDRFVRNNTLHRFGPVREVEKTMVLEIAFDSIHSSTRHKSGLAMRFPRIARIRTDKPAAEADRIDTLKRLVT
;
A
#
# COMPACT_ATOMS: atom_id res chain seq x y z
N LEU A 1 -3.97 -7.51 18.67
CA LEU A 1 -2.74 -7.55 19.47
C LEU A 1 -2.76 -8.73 20.42
N LYS A 2 -3.72 -8.83 21.32
CA LYS A 2 -3.76 -9.90 22.34
C LYS A 2 -3.62 -11.30 21.76
N LEU A 3 -4.28 -11.64 20.66
CA LEU A 3 -4.12 -12.94 20.00
C LEU A 3 -2.70 -13.18 19.46
N VAL A 4 -2.00 -12.13 19.01
CA VAL A 4 -0.59 -12.24 18.59
C VAL A 4 0.30 -12.52 19.79
N GLU A 5 0.11 -11.80 20.89
CA GLU A 5 0.83 -12.02 22.14
C GLU A 5 0.65 -13.45 22.65
N ASP A 6 -0.62 -13.91 22.75
CA ASP A 6 -0.95 -15.23 23.25
C ASP A 6 -0.32 -16.33 22.37
N TYR A 7 -0.36 -16.16 21.04
CA TYR A 7 0.27 -17.07 20.10
C TYR A 7 1.80 -17.14 20.30
N LEU A 8 2.46 -15.97 20.43
CA LEU A 8 3.91 -15.90 20.60
C LEU A 8 4.39 -16.53 21.91
N HIS A 9 3.56 -16.50 22.95
CA HIS A 9 3.87 -17.16 24.22
C HIS A 9 3.58 -18.68 24.20
N ALA A 10 2.52 -19.09 23.50
CA ALA A 10 2.10 -20.49 23.47
C ALA A 10 2.90 -21.34 22.47
N THR A 11 3.47 -20.70 21.42
CA THR A 11 4.11 -21.42 20.31
C THR A 11 5.63 -21.40 20.48
N PRO A 12 6.30 -22.57 20.39
CA PRO A 12 7.75 -22.64 20.51
C PRO A 12 8.47 -22.20 19.23
N ASP A 13 9.78 -21.96 19.36
CA ASP A 13 10.68 -21.79 18.21
C ASP A 13 10.85 -23.14 17.47
N PRO A 14 10.99 -23.13 16.13
CA PRO A 14 10.99 -21.95 15.24
C PRO A 14 9.61 -21.57 14.67
N ASP A 15 8.52 -22.24 15.07
CA ASP A 15 7.17 -22.04 14.52
C ASP A 15 6.69 -20.58 14.68
N ARG A 16 6.83 -19.99 15.86
CA ARG A 16 6.44 -18.59 16.09
C ARG A 16 7.27 -17.60 15.24
N GLY A 17 8.53 -17.93 14.94
CA GLY A 17 9.37 -17.13 14.05
C GLY A 17 8.86 -17.15 12.60
N TRP A 18 8.50 -18.30 12.09
CA TRP A 18 7.91 -18.44 10.77
C TRP A 18 6.53 -17.80 10.66
N ALA A 19 5.72 -17.88 11.72
CA ALA A 19 4.46 -17.18 11.79
C ALA A 19 4.63 -15.65 11.75
N MET A 20 5.63 -15.13 12.47
CA MET A 20 5.98 -13.71 12.40
C MET A 20 6.41 -13.32 10.99
N ALA A 21 7.21 -14.13 10.29
CA ALA A 21 7.58 -13.87 8.90
C ALA A 21 6.37 -13.83 7.95
N ALA A 22 5.39 -14.70 8.16
CA ALA A 22 4.15 -14.67 7.41
C ALA A 22 3.30 -13.41 7.68
N LEU A 23 3.24 -12.97 8.94
CA LEU A 23 2.48 -11.77 9.35
C LEU A 23 3.13 -10.46 8.88
N THR A 24 4.46 -10.43 8.79
CA THR A 24 5.22 -9.23 8.36
C THR A 24 5.45 -9.18 6.84
N GLY A 25 5.17 -10.28 6.14
CA GLY A 25 5.38 -10.36 4.70
C GLY A 25 6.79 -10.82 4.29
N ASP A 26 7.62 -11.21 5.24
CA ASP A 26 9.01 -11.65 5.01
C ASP A 26 9.10 -13.13 4.58
N LEU A 27 7.98 -13.87 4.67
CA LEU A 27 7.92 -15.25 4.20
C LEU A 27 7.81 -15.30 2.68
N ASP A 28 8.82 -15.84 2.01
CA ASP A 28 8.80 -16.10 0.56
C ASP A 28 8.88 -17.60 0.27
N LEU A 29 7.85 -18.11 -0.41
CA LEU A 29 7.76 -19.49 -0.89
C LEU A 29 7.63 -19.48 -2.43
N PRO A 30 8.73 -19.25 -3.15
CA PRO A 30 8.71 -18.92 -4.58
C PRO A 30 8.18 -20.05 -5.48
N ALA A 31 8.19 -21.29 -5.02
CA ALA A 31 7.65 -22.43 -5.75
C ALA A 31 6.10 -22.47 -5.73
N VAL A 32 5.45 -21.90 -4.71
CA VAL A 32 4.00 -21.90 -4.58
C VAL A 32 3.39 -20.64 -5.17
N LYS A 33 2.80 -20.76 -6.34
CA LYS A 33 2.15 -19.65 -7.04
C LYS A 33 0.63 -19.86 -7.12
N PRO A 34 -0.19 -18.79 -7.20
CA PRO A 34 -1.64 -18.92 -7.33
C PRO A 34 -2.10 -19.78 -8.52
N ALA A 35 -1.32 -19.82 -9.60
CA ALA A 35 -1.60 -20.67 -10.75
C ALA A 35 -1.45 -22.17 -10.42
N LEU A 36 -0.45 -22.53 -9.62
CA LEU A 36 -0.23 -23.91 -9.15
C LEU A 36 -1.42 -24.36 -8.28
N ILE A 37 -1.85 -23.53 -7.34
CA ILE A 37 -2.99 -23.85 -6.46
C ILE A 37 -4.27 -24.10 -7.27
N ARG A 38 -4.52 -23.24 -8.30
CA ARG A 38 -5.65 -23.43 -9.21
C ARG A 38 -5.55 -24.74 -10.00
N ALA A 39 -4.39 -25.04 -10.56
CA ALA A 39 -4.19 -26.27 -11.30
C ALA A 39 -4.39 -27.52 -10.42
N LEU A 40 -3.93 -27.49 -9.17
CA LEU A 40 -4.14 -28.58 -8.22
C LEU A 40 -5.61 -28.83 -7.94
N ILE A 41 -6.39 -27.81 -7.60
CA ILE A 41 -7.80 -27.99 -7.29
C ILE A 41 -8.60 -28.40 -8.52
N GLU A 42 -8.33 -27.82 -9.70
CA GLU A 42 -9.00 -28.19 -10.96
C GLU A 42 -8.71 -29.64 -11.42
N SER A 43 -7.61 -30.24 -10.94
CA SER A 43 -7.33 -31.67 -11.15
C SER A 43 -8.09 -32.60 -10.21
N ARG A 44 -8.70 -32.08 -9.13
CA ARG A 44 -9.36 -32.88 -8.07
C ARG A 44 -10.87 -32.67 -7.97
N VAL A 45 -11.38 -31.56 -8.47
CA VAL A 45 -12.81 -31.24 -8.48
C VAL A 45 -13.22 -30.73 -9.86
N ASP A 46 -14.52 -30.72 -10.14
CA ASP A 46 -15.05 -30.17 -11.38
C ASP A 46 -14.62 -28.71 -11.56
N PRO A 47 -13.93 -28.33 -12.67
CA PRO A 47 -13.42 -26.98 -12.87
C PRO A 47 -14.53 -25.92 -13.01
N VAL A 48 -15.77 -26.31 -13.41
CA VAL A 48 -16.90 -25.39 -13.48
C VAL A 48 -17.39 -25.08 -12.09
N LEU A 49 -17.55 -26.11 -11.25
CA LEU A 49 -17.91 -25.95 -9.85
C LEU A 49 -16.90 -25.06 -9.11
N PHE A 50 -15.60 -25.32 -9.28
CA PHE A 50 -14.56 -24.50 -8.67
C PHE A 50 -14.65 -23.03 -9.08
N ARG A 51 -14.80 -22.72 -10.38
CA ARG A 51 -14.91 -21.33 -10.85
C ARG A 51 -16.15 -20.63 -10.30
N MET A 52 -17.31 -21.29 -10.33
CA MET A 52 -18.55 -20.72 -9.79
C MET A 52 -18.45 -20.47 -8.27
N SER A 53 -17.86 -21.41 -7.52
CA SER A 53 -17.65 -21.26 -6.09
C SER A 53 -16.67 -20.12 -5.78
N ARG A 54 -15.58 -20.03 -6.54
CA ARG A 54 -14.59 -18.95 -6.39
C ARG A 54 -15.19 -17.57 -6.68
N ASP A 55 -16.04 -17.46 -7.71
CA ASP A 55 -16.71 -16.20 -8.04
C ASP A 55 -17.71 -15.78 -6.96
N TYR A 56 -18.29 -16.75 -6.24
CA TYR A 56 -19.17 -16.48 -5.11
C TYR A 56 -18.41 -16.12 -3.83
N VAL A 57 -17.38 -16.88 -3.47
CA VAL A 57 -16.56 -16.70 -2.26
C VAL A 57 -15.65 -15.47 -2.39
N GLY A 58 -15.09 -15.24 -3.59
CA GLY A 58 -14.20 -14.12 -3.88
C GLY A 58 -12.73 -14.32 -3.46
N ASP A 59 -12.39 -15.45 -2.84
CA ASP A 59 -11.04 -15.80 -2.42
C ASP A 59 -10.65 -17.21 -2.87
N THR A 60 -9.52 -17.33 -3.58
CA THR A 60 -9.06 -18.63 -4.11
C THR A 60 -8.62 -19.58 -3.02
N ALA A 61 -7.90 -19.11 -2.00
CA ALA A 61 -7.39 -19.97 -0.93
C ALA A 61 -8.54 -20.54 -0.09
N GLU A 62 -9.52 -19.71 0.25
CA GLU A 62 -10.71 -20.12 0.98
C GLU A 62 -11.54 -21.12 0.16
N THR A 63 -11.76 -20.84 -1.12
CA THR A 63 -12.50 -21.76 -2.01
C THR A 63 -11.81 -23.12 -2.12
N VAL A 64 -10.49 -23.13 -2.29
CA VAL A 64 -9.70 -24.36 -2.36
C VAL A 64 -9.76 -25.12 -1.05
N ALA A 65 -9.59 -24.45 0.08
CA ALA A 65 -9.63 -25.06 1.40
C ALA A 65 -10.96 -25.78 1.69
N LEU A 66 -12.06 -25.16 1.28
CA LEU A 66 -13.42 -25.71 1.46
C LEU A 66 -13.77 -26.82 0.47
N LEU A 67 -13.32 -26.73 -0.78
CA LEU A 67 -13.63 -27.70 -1.84
C LEU A 67 -12.61 -28.86 -1.92
N TRP A 68 -11.51 -28.78 -1.18
CA TRP A 68 -10.50 -29.85 -1.21
C TRP A 68 -11.11 -31.17 -0.77
N PRO A 69 -11.03 -32.23 -1.62
CA PRO A 69 -11.62 -33.50 -1.27
C PRO A 69 -10.99 -34.09 0.00
N ALA A 70 -11.82 -34.65 0.84
CA ALA A 70 -11.32 -35.40 2.00
C ALA A 70 -10.57 -36.65 1.50
N PRO A 71 -9.29 -36.81 1.78
CA PRO A 71 -8.55 -38.00 1.41
C PRO A 71 -8.91 -39.17 2.36
N ASP A 72 -8.69 -40.40 1.90
CA ASP A 72 -8.72 -41.59 2.74
C ASP A 72 -7.45 -41.64 3.64
N LEU A 73 -7.41 -40.79 4.64
CA LEU A 73 -6.31 -40.72 5.60
C LEU A 73 -6.59 -41.57 6.84
N PRO A 74 -5.54 -42.00 7.59
CA PRO A 74 -5.67 -42.50 8.92
C PRO A 74 -6.50 -41.58 9.81
N ALA A 75 -7.22 -42.13 10.77
CA ALA A 75 -8.13 -41.37 11.63
C ALA A 75 -7.46 -40.29 12.49
N ASP A 76 -6.13 -40.28 12.59
CA ASP A 76 -5.36 -39.31 13.38
C ASP A 76 -4.02 -39.04 12.65
N PRO A 77 -3.98 -38.09 11.67
CA PRO A 77 -2.75 -37.72 11.00
C PRO A 77 -1.84 -36.93 11.97
N GLU A 78 -0.55 -37.20 11.92
CA GLU A 78 0.44 -36.47 12.71
C GLU A 78 0.35 -34.98 12.40
N PRO A 79 0.23 -34.09 13.43
CA PRO A 79 0.12 -32.66 13.22
C PRO A 79 1.26 -32.09 12.38
N LEU A 80 0.95 -31.20 11.44
CA LEU A 80 1.92 -30.49 10.63
C LEU A 80 2.26 -29.13 11.28
N SER A 81 3.51 -28.96 11.73
CA SER A 81 3.93 -27.67 12.27
C SER A 81 4.15 -26.62 11.18
N VAL A 82 4.12 -25.33 11.56
CA VAL A 82 4.42 -24.22 10.64
C VAL A 82 5.83 -24.36 10.08
N ALA A 83 6.80 -24.69 10.92
CA ALA A 83 8.18 -24.88 10.50
C ALA A 83 8.34 -26.02 9.50
N GLN A 84 7.71 -27.17 9.75
CA GLN A 84 7.74 -28.30 8.82
C GLN A 84 7.14 -27.94 7.47
N ALA A 85 6.01 -27.21 7.45
CA ALA A 85 5.39 -26.76 6.21
C ALA A 85 6.30 -25.78 5.45
N VAL A 86 6.85 -24.78 6.12
CA VAL A 86 7.72 -23.78 5.51
C VAL A 86 9.02 -24.41 5.00
N GLU A 87 9.73 -25.16 5.80
CA GLU A 87 10.99 -25.80 5.41
C GLU A 87 10.81 -26.77 4.24
N SER A 88 9.70 -27.52 4.24
CA SER A 88 9.37 -28.42 3.13
C SER A 88 9.09 -27.70 1.81
N LEU A 89 8.47 -26.49 1.86
CA LEU A 89 8.09 -25.74 0.65
C LEU A 89 9.18 -24.77 0.17
N ARG A 90 10.07 -24.30 1.06
CA ARG A 90 11.02 -23.24 0.80
C ARG A 90 12.07 -23.60 -0.25
N HIS A 91 12.52 -24.84 -0.24
CA HIS A 91 13.62 -25.33 -1.07
C HIS A 91 13.17 -26.19 -2.25
N LEU A 92 11.84 -26.33 -2.48
CA LEU A 92 11.32 -27.15 -3.56
C LEU A 92 11.56 -26.52 -4.94
N SER A 93 11.77 -27.41 -5.89
CA SER A 93 11.69 -27.03 -7.30
C SER A 93 10.24 -26.79 -7.71
N ARG A 94 10.04 -26.10 -8.83
CA ARG A 94 8.70 -25.88 -9.39
C ARG A 94 8.01 -27.20 -9.79
N SER A 95 8.78 -28.24 -10.12
CA SER A 95 8.24 -29.56 -10.48
C SER A 95 7.75 -30.35 -9.28
N ASP A 96 8.37 -30.18 -8.12
CA ASP A 96 8.08 -30.99 -6.93
C ASP A 96 7.00 -30.32 -6.02
N ALA A 97 6.87 -29.00 -6.13
CA ALA A 97 5.94 -28.21 -5.33
C ALA A 97 4.47 -28.69 -5.42
N PRO A 98 3.92 -29.11 -6.58
CA PRO A 98 2.53 -29.60 -6.65
C PRO A 98 2.27 -30.81 -5.77
N ALA A 99 3.16 -31.81 -5.83
CA ALA A 99 2.99 -33.05 -5.05
C ALA A 99 3.15 -32.81 -3.55
N ALA A 100 4.15 -32.02 -3.16
CA ALA A 100 4.38 -31.67 -1.75
C ALA A 100 3.22 -30.86 -1.16
N LEU A 101 2.74 -29.83 -1.87
CA LEU A 101 1.61 -29.03 -1.42
C LEU A 101 0.34 -29.89 -1.32
N ALA A 102 0.07 -30.73 -2.30
CA ALA A 102 -1.08 -31.65 -2.27
C ALA A 102 -1.04 -32.57 -1.06
N SER A 103 0.12 -33.19 -0.78
CA SER A 103 0.31 -34.07 0.38
C SER A 103 0.06 -33.36 1.72
N MET A 104 0.44 -32.06 1.82
CA MET A 104 0.13 -31.27 3.02
C MET A 104 -1.36 -30.97 3.13
N LEU A 105 -2.00 -30.52 2.05
CA LEU A 105 -3.43 -30.21 2.02
C LEU A 105 -4.29 -31.46 2.32
N ASP A 106 -3.84 -32.64 1.94
CA ASP A 106 -4.50 -33.91 2.24
C ASP A 106 -4.53 -34.25 3.75
N ARG A 107 -3.59 -33.70 4.54
CA ARG A 107 -3.45 -33.96 5.99
C ARG A 107 -4.16 -32.94 6.87
N LEU A 108 -4.55 -31.80 6.33
CA LEU A 108 -5.06 -30.63 7.04
C LEU A 108 -6.59 -30.56 6.96
N ASP A 109 -7.21 -29.92 7.94
CA ASP A 109 -8.60 -29.52 7.86
C ASP A 109 -8.80 -28.26 6.99
N ALA A 110 -10.04 -27.76 6.87
CA ALA A 110 -10.33 -26.63 6.02
C ALA A 110 -9.71 -25.31 6.52
N GLU A 111 -9.65 -25.11 7.84
CA GLU A 111 -9.07 -23.89 8.44
C GLU A 111 -7.54 -23.90 8.30
N GLU A 112 -6.92 -25.02 8.55
CA GLU A 112 -5.48 -25.24 8.40
C GLU A 112 -5.04 -25.12 6.93
N ARG A 113 -5.81 -25.68 5.98
CA ARG A 113 -5.58 -25.52 4.53
C ARG A 113 -5.63 -24.07 4.13
N PHE A 114 -6.63 -23.35 4.63
CA PHE A 114 -6.76 -21.90 4.36
C PHE A 114 -5.54 -21.13 4.87
N ALA A 115 -5.11 -21.38 6.10
CA ALA A 115 -3.93 -20.77 6.69
C ALA A 115 -2.66 -21.05 5.87
N LEU A 116 -2.41 -22.33 5.52
CA LEU A 116 -1.25 -22.74 4.71
C LEU A 116 -1.24 -22.05 3.34
N LEU A 117 -2.37 -22.04 2.64
CA LEU A 117 -2.49 -21.44 1.31
C LEU A 117 -2.29 -19.92 1.35
N LYS A 118 -2.78 -19.27 2.40
CA LYS A 118 -2.57 -17.82 2.61
C LYS A 118 -1.11 -17.50 2.92
N MET A 119 -0.47 -18.26 3.78
CA MET A 119 0.96 -18.13 4.07
C MET A 119 1.80 -18.36 2.81
N ALA A 120 1.53 -19.43 2.08
CA ALA A 120 2.29 -19.81 0.90
C ALA A 120 2.19 -18.80 -0.26
N THR A 121 1.10 -18.05 -0.36
CA THR A 121 0.90 -17.03 -1.40
C THR A 121 1.28 -15.62 -0.96
N GLY A 122 1.74 -15.41 0.26
CA GLY A 122 2.03 -14.08 0.81
C GLY A 122 0.79 -13.20 0.99
N ALA A 123 -0.40 -13.81 1.04
CA ALA A 123 -1.68 -13.11 1.08
C ALA A 123 -2.38 -13.19 2.44
N LEU A 124 -1.61 -13.32 3.53
CA LEU A 124 -2.15 -13.43 4.89
C LEU A 124 -2.79 -12.12 5.36
N ARG A 125 -3.95 -11.79 4.78
CA ARG A 125 -4.73 -10.57 5.08
C ARG A 125 -5.75 -10.81 6.17
N ILE A 126 -5.28 -10.98 7.39
CA ILE A 126 -6.14 -11.23 8.58
C ILE A 126 -6.43 -9.95 9.39
N GLY A 127 -6.23 -8.77 8.79
CA GLY A 127 -6.40 -7.48 9.49
C GLY A 127 -5.21 -7.10 10.39
N VAL A 128 -4.11 -7.83 10.32
CA VAL A 128 -2.84 -7.52 11.01
C VAL A 128 -1.85 -6.99 9.98
N SER A 129 -1.46 -5.72 10.12
CA SER A 129 -0.36 -5.15 9.35
C SER A 129 0.99 -5.60 9.91
N ALA A 130 2.06 -5.53 9.10
CA ALA A 130 3.41 -5.82 9.56
C ALA A 130 3.79 -5.02 10.83
N ARG A 131 3.42 -3.74 10.88
CA ARG A 131 3.65 -2.91 12.07
C ARG A 131 2.84 -3.40 13.28
N LEU A 132 1.59 -3.82 13.07
CA LEU A 132 0.76 -4.34 14.17
C LEU A 132 1.33 -5.66 14.71
N ALA A 133 1.87 -6.52 13.83
CA ALA A 133 2.55 -7.75 14.23
C ALA A 133 3.81 -7.45 15.08
N LYS A 134 4.64 -6.50 14.64
CA LYS A 134 5.81 -6.04 15.41
C LYS A 134 5.43 -5.40 16.74
N THR A 135 4.32 -4.64 16.78
CA THR A 135 3.77 -4.09 18.03
C THR A 135 3.33 -5.20 18.97
N GLY A 136 2.65 -6.23 18.47
CA GLY A 136 2.26 -7.42 19.26
C GLY A 136 3.48 -8.17 19.80
N PHE A 137 4.53 -8.31 18.99
CA PHE A 137 5.80 -8.87 19.44
C PHE A 137 6.43 -8.04 20.57
N ALA A 138 6.54 -6.71 20.37
CA ALA A 138 7.11 -5.81 21.36
C ALA A 138 6.34 -5.87 22.70
N GLN A 139 5.00 -5.87 22.64
CA GLN A 139 4.16 -5.99 23.84
C GLN A 139 4.30 -7.35 24.53
N ALA A 140 4.36 -8.45 23.77
CA ALA A 140 4.52 -9.79 24.31
C ALA A 140 5.81 -9.92 25.16
N PHE A 141 6.87 -9.24 24.77
CA PHE A 141 8.18 -9.36 25.43
C PHE A 141 8.60 -8.11 26.21
N GLY A 142 7.74 -7.09 26.33
CA GLY A 142 8.04 -5.88 27.09
C GLY A 142 9.12 -5.01 26.46
N LEU A 143 9.25 -5.07 25.12
CA LEU A 143 10.23 -4.29 24.35
C LEU A 143 9.61 -3.00 23.81
N ASP A 144 10.46 -2.03 23.47
CA ASP A 144 10.04 -0.87 22.71
C ASP A 144 9.82 -1.24 21.24
N VAL A 145 8.65 -0.86 20.68
CA VAL A 145 8.29 -1.17 19.30
C VAL A 145 9.22 -0.52 18.30
N GLU A 146 9.73 0.68 18.58
CA GLU A 146 10.65 1.39 17.69
C GLU A 146 12.00 0.66 17.63
N ALA A 147 12.49 0.15 18.75
CA ALA A 147 13.68 -0.69 18.78
C ALA A 147 13.51 -2.01 18.01
N VAL A 148 12.33 -2.66 18.10
CA VAL A 148 12.01 -3.84 17.28
C VAL A 148 11.96 -3.51 15.80
N GLU A 149 11.36 -2.37 15.41
CA GLU A 149 11.31 -1.94 14.02
C GLU A 149 12.69 -1.63 13.44
N GLU A 150 13.58 -1.03 14.21
CA GLU A 150 14.94 -0.70 13.76
C GLU A 150 15.81 -1.93 13.48
N VAL A 151 15.71 -2.99 14.28
CA VAL A 151 16.49 -4.22 14.05
C VAL A 151 15.91 -5.10 12.95
N TRP A 152 14.63 -4.91 12.60
CA TRP A 152 13.87 -5.85 11.77
C TRP A 152 14.48 -6.11 10.40
N HIS A 153 15.00 -5.07 9.74
CA HIS A 153 15.57 -5.19 8.39
C HIS A 153 16.98 -5.81 8.34
N GLY A 154 17.62 -5.97 9.50
CA GLY A 154 18.92 -6.63 9.65
C GLY A 154 18.86 -8.09 10.08
N ILE A 155 17.64 -8.63 10.28
CA ILE A 155 17.44 -10.01 10.77
C ILE A 155 16.64 -10.84 9.76
N HIS A 156 16.78 -12.16 9.85
CA HIS A 156 16.14 -13.09 8.91
C HIS A 156 15.30 -14.13 9.65
N ALA A 157 14.17 -14.49 9.03
CA ALA A 157 13.30 -15.55 9.54
C ALA A 157 14.07 -16.88 9.65
N PRO A 158 13.81 -17.65 10.72
CA PRO A 158 12.77 -17.50 11.75
C PRO A 158 13.15 -16.62 12.95
N TYR A 159 14.07 -15.67 12.82
CA TYR A 159 14.45 -14.63 13.79
C TYR A 159 15.03 -15.12 15.12
N PRO A 160 15.95 -16.08 15.16
CA PRO A 160 16.45 -16.63 16.42
C PRO A 160 17.13 -15.57 17.32
N THR A 161 17.86 -14.63 16.72
CA THR A 161 18.50 -13.53 17.46
C THR A 161 17.50 -12.55 18.07
N LEU A 162 16.38 -12.29 17.37
CA LEU A 162 15.28 -11.45 17.86
C LEU A 162 14.62 -12.09 19.09
N PHE A 163 14.33 -13.40 19.03
CA PHE A 163 13.72 -14.11 20.16
C PHE A 163 14.70 -14.29 21.34
N ALA A 164 16.00 -14.46 21.08
CA ALA A 164 17.02 -14.49 22.14
C ALA A 164 17.09 -13.14 22.86
N TRP A 165 17.09 -12.03 22.13
CA TRP A 165 17.00 -10.70 22.72
C TRP A 165 15.72 -10.50 23.53
N ALA A 166 14.58 -10.85 22.95
CA ALA A 166 13.27 -10.76 23.60
C ALA A 166 13.18 -11.59 24.90
N ALA A 167 13.84 -12.72 24.94
CA ALA A 167 13.93 -13.59 26.13
C ALA A 167 15.00 -13.11 27.16
N GLY A 168 15.76 -12.05 26.87
CA GLY A 168 16.86 -11.59 27.71
C GLY A 168 18.07 -12.53 27.75
N THR A 169 18.17 -13.48 26.81
CA THR A 169 19.29 -14.43 26.69
C THR A 169 20.33 -14.03 25.62
N GLY A 170 20.05 -12.99 24.88
CA GLY A 170 20.91 -12.40 23.85
C GLY A 170 20.89 -10.88 23.87
N GLU A 171 21.86 -10.27 23.22
CA GLU A 171 21.91 -8.83 23.02
C GLU A 171 20.93 -8.39 21.93
N GLN A 172 20.57 -7.09 21.92
CA GLN A 172 19.80 -6.51 20.83
C GLN A 172 20.53 -6.74 19.51
N PRO A 173 19.88 -7.33 18.50
CA PRO A 173 20.50 -7.49 17.20
C PRO A 173 20.96 -6.13 16.64
N THR A 174 22.23 -6.03 16.28
CA THR A 174 22.76 -4.86 15.60
C THR A 174 22.84 -5.16 14.11
N PRO A 175 22.19 -4.35 13.26
CA PRO A 175 22.30 -4.52 11.81
C PRO A 175 23.62 -3.91 11.34
N ASP A 176 24.74 -4.58 11.63
CA ASP A 176 26.07 -4.12 11.24
C ASP A 176 26.22 -4.17 9.71
N ASN A 177 26.55 -3.02 9.14
CA ASN A 177 26.90 -2.83 7.72
C ASN A 177 25.80 -3.18 6.68
N VAL A 178 24.53 -3.16 7.08
CA VAL A 178 23.40 -3.27 6.15
C VAL A 178 22.52 -2.02 6.19
N PRO A 179 21.99 -1.60 5.04
CA PRO A 179 21.01 -0.48 5.01
C PRO A 179 19.74 -0.86 5.78
N VAL A 180 19.41 -0.09 6.81
CA VAL A 180 18.24 -0.35 7.68
C VAL A 180 17.20 0.74 7.48
N PHE A 181 15.95 0.33 7.29
CA PHE A 181 14.80 1.24 7.29
C PHE A 181 14.54 1.82 8.68
N ARG A 182 14.30 3.12 8.73
CA ARG A 182 13.85 3.82 9.93
C ARG A 182 12.41 4.25 9.77
N PRO A 183 11.52 3.86 10.70
CA PRO A 183 10.10 4.13 10.55
C PRO A 183 9.79 5.61 10.34
N PHE A 184 8.87 5.88 9.41
CA PHE A 184 8.56 7.26 8.99
C PHE A 184 7.81 8.07 10.04
N MET A 185 8.19 9.35 10.14
CA MET A 185 7.32 10.38 10.70
C MET A 185 6.16 10.67 9.74
N LEU A 186 4.95 10.77 10.28
CA LEU A 186 3.71 10.92 9.51
C LEU A 186 2.98 12.22 9.87
N ALA A 187 2.29 12.80 8.90
CA ALA A 187 1.52 14.03 9.05
C ALA A 187 0.05 13.79 9.40
N HIS A 188 -0.51 14.64 10.26
CA HIS A 188 -1.95 14.79 10.46
C HIS A 188 -2.60 15.57 9.31
N PRO A 189 -3.89 15.31 8.98
CA PRO A 189 -4.65 16.27 8.19
C PRO A 189 -4.67 17.64 8.88
N LEU A 190 -4.55 18.71 8.13
CA LEU A 190 -4.81 20.06 8.64
C LEU A 190 -6.32 20.30 8.56
N GLU A 191 -7.00 20.20 9.69
CA GLU A 191 -8.46 20.40 9.79
C GLU A 191 -8.79 21.81 10.31
N ASP A 192 -7.83 22.45 10.98
CA ASP A 192 -7.99 23.75 11.60
C ASP A 192 -6.81 24.66 11.23
N LEU A 193 -7.12 25.81 10.61
CA LEU A 193 -6.14 26.82 10.19
C LEU A 193 -5.66 27.73 11.35
N ARG A 194 -5.96 27.39 12.62
CA ARG A 194 -5.53 28.15 13.81
C ARG A 194 -4.09 27.86 14.25
N VAL A 195 -3.34 27.05 13.51
CA VAL A 195 -1.90 26.92 13.75
C VAL A 195 -1.17 28.20 13.35
N ASP A 196 -0.17 28.61 14.12
CA ASP A 196 0.66 29.77 13.75
C ASP A 196 1.62 29.34 12.63
N LEU A 197 1.45 29.92 11.43
CA LEU A 197 2.24 29.57 10.26
C LEU A 197 3.73 29.89 10.45
N THR A 198 4.09 30.83 11.32
CA THR A 198 5.48 31.19 11.61
C THR A 198 6.27 30.03 12.24
N ASP A 199 5.59 29.15 12.98
CA ASP A 199 6.20 27.96 13.60
C ASP A 199 6.47 26.84 12.59
N TYR A 200 5.95 26.95 11.36
CA TYR A 200 6.01 25.89 10.37
C TYR A 200 6.73 26.34 9.11
N ALA A 201 7.42 25.40 8.49
CA ALA A 201 7.86 25.51 7.10
C ALA A 201 6.82 24.85 6.19
N ALA A 202 6.45 25.53 5.12
CA ALA A 202 5.56 24.98 4.10
C ALA A 202 6.38 24.39 2.95
N GLU A 203 6.03 23.20 2.50
CA GLU A 203 6.62 22.53 1.34
C GLU A 203 5.49 21.96 0.46
N TRP A 204 5.76 21.70 -0.81
CA TRP A 204 4.82 20.98 -1.64
C TRP A 204 4.59 19.55 -1.15
N LYS A 205 3.34 19.11 -1.12
CA LYS A 205 2.99 17.71 -0.96
C LYS A 205 2.98 17.06 -2.33
N TRP A 206 4.06 16.36 -2.62
CA TRP A 206 4.25 15.66 -3.89
C TRP A 206 3.35 14.42 -3.96
N ASP A 207 2.87 14.12 -5.17
CA ASP A 207 2.10 12.92 -5.49
C ASP A 207 2.99 11.88 -6.17
N GLY A 208 3.79 11.22 -5.36
CA GLY A 208 4.71 10.18 -5.76
C GLY A 208 4.67 8.97 -4.82
N ILE A 209 5.81 8.35 -4.65
CA ILE A 209 6.03 7.31 -3.64
C ILE A 209 7.03 7.83 -2.64
N ARG A 210 6.60 7.98 -1.38
CA ARG A 210 7.53 8.24 -0.31
C ARG A 210 8.55 7.13 -0.20
N VAL A 211 9.82 7.46 -0.28
CA VAL A 211 10.93 6.53 -0.10
C VAL A 211 11.91 7.04 0.94
N GLN A 212 12.52 6.09 1.63
CA GLN A 212 13.74 6.31 2.40
C GLN A 212 14.88 5.63 1.66
N ILE A 213 15.94 6.38 1.36
CA ILE A 213 17.15 5.84 0.73
C ILE A 213 18.21 5.74 1.81
N VAL A 214 18.79 4.57 1.95
CA VAL A 214 19.83 4.29 2.93
C VAL A 214 21.02 3.71 2.22
N HIS A 215 22.19 4.33 2.40
CA HIS A 215 23.47 3.78 1.94
C HIS A 215 24.40 3.54 3.13
N VAL A 216 24.95 2.34 3.21
CA VAL A 216 25.95 1.97 4.19
C VAL A 216 27.24 1.58 3.46
N ALA A 217 28.34 2.25 3.79
CA ALA A 217 29.66 1.91 3.25
C ALA A 217 30.16 0.59 3.84
N ASN A 218 30.75 -0.24 2.99
CA ASN A 218 31.43 -1.47 3.37
C ASN A 218 32.72 -1.66 2.55
N GLU A 219 33.48 -2.72 2.82
CA GLU A 219 34.74 -3.01 2.14
C GLU A 219 34.60 -3.21 0.60
N ASN A 220 33.39 -3.51 0.13
CA ASN A 220 33.08 -3.72 -1.28
C ASN A 220 32.46 -2.50 -2.00
N GLY A 221 32.52 -1.31 -1.38
CA GLY A 221 31.97 -0.06 -1.95
C GLY A 221 30.62 0.36 -1.36
N GLY A 222 29.98 -0.48 -0.55
CA GLY A 222 28.72 -0.17 0.12
C GLY A 222 27.49 -0.80 -0.52
N GLU A 223 26.38 -0.68 0.17
CA GLU A 223 25.06 -1.16 -0.26
C GLU A 223 24.04 -0.04 -0.12
N THR A 224 23.19 0.14 -1.14
CA THR A 224 22.07 1.08 -1.13
C THR A 224 20.77 0.33 -1.19
N ARG A 225 19.80 0.71 -0.33
CA ARG A 225 18.41 0.24 -0.42
C ARG A 225 17.43 1.40 -0.41
N LEU A 226 16.34 1.21 -1.15
CA LEU A 226 15.19 2.08 -1.19
C LEU A 226 14.02 1.40 -0.49
N TYR A 227 13.50 2.03 0.53
CA TYR A 227 12.37 1.52 1.31
C TYR A 227 11.11 2.35 1.05
N SER A 228 10.02 1.68 0.77
CA SER A 228 8.70 2.29 0.62
C SER A 228 8.16 2.79 1.97
N ARG A 229 7.00 3.46 1.93
CA ARG A 229 6.31 3.95 3.14
C ARG A 229 6.00 2.86 4.17
N THR A 230 5.86 1.62 3.74
CA THR A 230 5.57 0.46 4.59
C THR A 230 6.83 -0.27 5.05
N GLY A 231 8.01 0.17 4.59
CA GLY A 231 9.30 -0.46 4.88
C GLY A 231 9.64 -1.59 3.91
N ASP A 232 8.86 -1.76 2.82
CA ASP A 232 9.17 -2.76 1.81
C ASP A 232 10.37 -2.31 0.97
N ASP A 233 11.28 -3.22 0.65
CA ASP A 233 12.41 -2.96 -0.25
C ASP A 233 11.92 -2.85 -1.69
N VAL A 234 12.05 -1.66 -2.27
CA VAL A 234 11.67 -1.34 -3.66
C VAL A 234 12.88 -1.09 -4.56
N THR A 235 14.08 -1.39 -4.10
CA THR A 235 15.36 -1.17 -4.81
C THR A 235 15.34 -1.77 -6.22
N GLY A 236 14.83 -3.00 -6.36
CA GLY A 236 14.75 -3.70 -7.65
C GLY A 236 13.84 -3.02 -8.68
N SER A 237 12.91 -2.19 -8.26
CA SER A 237 12.03 -1.41 -9.14
C SER A 237 12.68 -0.09 -9.61
N PHE A 238 13.74 0.39 -8.92
CA PHE A 238 14.39 1.67 -9.18
C PHE A 238 15.93 1.55 -9.09
N PRO A 239 16.54 0.63 -9.84
CA PRO A 239 17.97 0.32 -9.73
C PRO A 239 18.86 1.51 -10.08
N GLU A 240 18.44 2.41 -10.99
CA GLU A 240 19.18 3.60 -11.37
C GLU A 240 19.27 4.64 -10.24
N VAL A 241 18.24 4.74 -9.40
CA VAL A 241 18.25 5.61 -8.22
C VAL A 241 19.18 5.04 -7.16
N ALA A 242 19.11 3.72 -6.92
CA ALA A 242 20.01 3.04 -5.99
C ALA A 242 21.47 3.17 -6.39
N ALA A 243 21.77 2.97 -7.67
CA ALA A 243 23.14 3.08 -8.20
C ALA A 243 23.71 4.51 -8.11
N ALA A 244 22.86 5.53 -8.21
CA ALA A 244 23.27 6.93 -8.12
C ALA A 244 23.43 7.42 -6.67
N PHE A 245 22.96 6.69 -5.66
CA PHE A 245 23.08 7.07 -4.25
C PHE A 245 24.19 6.28 -3.57
N SER A 246 25.41 6.81 -3.60
CA SER A 246 26.61 6.18 -3.02
C SER A 246 27.18 6.91 -1.81
N THR A 247 26.53 7.96 -1.35
CA THR A 247 26.94 8.74 -0.18
C THR A 247 26.39 8.11 1.10
N PRO A 248 27.23 7.74 2.08
CA PRO A 248 26.76 7.16 3.33
C PRO A 248 25.77 8.08 4.05
N GLY A 249 24.63 7.52 4.44
CA GLY A 249 23.56 8.26 5.12
C GLY A 249 22.17 7.68 4.86
N ALA A 250 21.17 8.37 5.41
CA ALA A 250 19.76 8.04 5.18
C ALA A 250 18.95 9.33 4.93
N VAL A 251 18.20 9.35 3.84
CA VAL A 251 17.40 10.49 3.42
C VAL A 251 15.96 10.08 3.14
N ASP A 252 15.01 10.99 3.39
CA ASP A 252 13.62 10.84 3.01
C ASP A 252 13.29 11.74 1.81
N GLY A 253 12.56 11.19 0.87
CA GLY A 253 12.12 11.94 -0.31
C GLY A 253 10.86 11.34 -0.94
N GLU A 254 10.39 12.04 -1.95
CA GLU A 254 9.34 11.54 -2.84
C GLU A 254 9.96 11.06 -4.14
N LEU A 255 9.78 9.79 -4.44
CA LEU A 255 10.18 9.18 -5.70
C LEU A 255 9.18 9.56 -6.78
N LEU A 256 9.68 10.13 -7.86
CA LEU A 256 8.92 10.69 -8.97
C LEU A 256 9.51 10.19 -10.30
N VAL A 257 8.78 10.39 -11.39
CA VAL A 257 9.26 10.14 -12.77
C VAL A 257 9.33 11.48 -13.48
N ARG A 258 10.38 11.72 -14.27
CA ARG A 258 10.48 12.94 -15.09
C ARG A 258 9.46 12.88 -16.22
N GLY A 259 8.76 14.01 -16.46
CA GLY A 259 7.84 14.18 -17.58
C GLY A 259 8.58 14.34 -18.91
N GLU A 260 7.88 14.09 -20.02
CA GLU A 260 8.40 14.26 -21.39
C GLU A 260 8.69 15.72 -21.76
N PHE A 261 8.19 16.69 -20.98
CA PHE A 261 8.34 18.10 -21.29
C PHE A 261 9.66 18.68 -20.74
N GLN A 262 10.39 19.33 -21.60
CA GLN A 262 11.62 20.07 -21.29
C GLN A 262 11.39 21.07 -20.14
N GLY A 263 11.96 20.80 -18.98
CA GLY A 263 11.87 21.67 -17.82
C GLY A 263 12.05 20.95 -16.48
N GLY A 264 12.05 19.62 -16.46
CA GLY A 264 12.31 18.85 -15.24
C GLY A 264 11.10 18.69 -14.31
N GLU A 265 9.89 18.98 -14.78
CA GLU A 265 8.64 18.77 -14.06
C GLU A 265 8.38 17.26 -13.85
N ALA A 266 7.77 16.91 -12.72
CA ALA A 266 7.42 15.54 -12.43
C ALA A 266 6.19 15.12 -13.24
N ALA A 267 6.26 13.92 -13.84
CA ALA A 267 5.11 13.30 -14.47
C ALA A 267 4.07 12.88 -13.42
N SER A 268 2.84 12.62 -13.86
CA SER A 268 1.79 12.14 -12.99
C SER A 268 2.15 10.81 -12.30
N PHE A 269 1.54 10.53 -11.16
CA PHE A 269 1.70 9.27 -10.43
C PHE A 269 1.44 8.02 -11.29
N ASN A 270 0.63 8.14 -12.34
CA ASN A 270 0.32 7.03 -13.23
C ASN A 270 1.58 6.50 -13.97
N ALA A 271 2.50 7.40 -14.36
CA ALA A 271 3.78 7.03 -14.95
C ALA A 271 4.63 6.21 -13.97
N LEU A 272 4.63 6.60 -12.70
CA LEU A 272 5.34 5.90 -11.63
C LEU A 272 4.77 4.50 -11.35
N GLN A 273 3.44 4.33 -11.45
CA GLN A 273 2.79 3.02 -11.29
C GLN A 273 3.26 1.97 -12.32
N GLN A 274 3.74 2.38 -13.50
CA GLN A 274 4.25 1.44 -14.49
C GLN A 274 5.48 0.69 -14.01
N ARG A 275 6.20 1.23 -13.02
CA ARG A 275 7.43 0.66 -12.47
C ARG A 275 7.23 -0.10 -11.16
N LEU A 276 6.18 0.25 -10.39
CA LEU A 276 5.90 -0.34 -9.09
C LEU A 276 5.70 -1.86 -9.16
N GLY A 277 6.29 -2.56 -8.16
CA GLY A 277 6.14 -4.01 -7.99
C GLY A 277 6.86 -4.87 -9.02
N ARG A 278 7.68 -4.27 -9.89
CA ARG A 278 8.49 -5.03 -10.85
C ARG A 278 9.78 -5.50 -10.18
N LYS A 279 10.03 -6.79 -10.22
CA LYS A 279 11.28 -7.39 -9.73
C LYS A 279 12.48 -7.08 -10.62
N THR A 280 12.23 -6.81 -11.91
CA THR A 280 13.26 -6.44 -12.90
C THR A 280 12.70 -5.37 -13.82
N VAL A 281 13.53 -4.38 -14.15
CA VAL A 281 13.18 -3.25 -15.00
C VAL A 281 14.02 -3.29 -16.25
N SER A 282 13.37 -3.25 -17.43
CA SER A 282 14.08 -3.27 -18.71
C SER A 282 14.71 -1.90 -19.04
N ALA A 283 15.74 -1.88 -19.90
CA ALA A 283 16.34 -0.63 -20.36
C ALA A 283 15.32 0.33 -21.01
N LYS A 284 14.33 -0.22 -21.71
CA LYS A 284 13.23 0.57 -22.29
C LYS A 284 12.41 1.27 -21.18
N MET A 285 12.08 0.58 -20.10
CA MET A 285 11.32 1.17 -18.99
C MET A 285 12.11 2.25 -18.24
N LEU A 286 13.44 2.08 -18.14
CA LEU A 286 14.31 3.09 -17.55
C LEU A 286 14.32 4.37 -18.40
N ALA A 287 14.26 4.24 -19.74
CA ALA A 287 14.18 5.37 -20.66
C ALA A 287 12.81 6.01 -20.72
N ASP A 288 11.72 5.20 -20.75
CA ASP A 288 10.34 5.69 -20.87
C ASP A 288 9.85 6.35 -19.57
N TYR A 289 10.36 5.89 -18.41
CA TYR A 289 9.94 6.35 -17.08
C TYR A 289 11.15 6.61 -16.17
N PRO A 290 12.00 7.61 -16.50
CA PRO A 290 13.22 7.90 -15.74
C PRO A 290 12.88 8.42 -14.34
N ALA A 291 13.28 7.66 -13.31
CA ALA A 291 12.98 8.00 -11.93
C ALA A 291 14.02 8.96 -11.34
N PHE A 292 13.55 9.83 -10.46
CA PHE A 292 14.36 10.71 -9.61
C PHE A 292 13.69 10.85 -8.23
N VAL A 293 14.41 11.36 -7.24
CA VAL A 293 13.89 11.55 -5.89
C VAL A 293 14.03 13.01 -5.47
N ARG A 294 12.94 13.60 -5.03
CA ARG A 294 12.89 14.94 -4.45
C ARG A 294 13.00 14.83 -2.95
N LEU A 295 14.17 15.20 -2.43
CA LEU A 295 14.52 15.04 -1.03
C LEU A 295 13.91 16.16 -0.18
N TYR A 296 13.43 15.82 1.02
CA TYR A 296 12.81 16.77 1.94
C TYR A 296 13.18 16.57 3.40
N ASP A 297 13.90 15.51 3.76
CA ASP A 297 14.46 15.32 5.10
C ASP A 297 15.72 14.43 5.05
N ILE A 298 16.57 14.52 6.07
CA ILE A 298 17.75 13.70 6.26
C ILE A 298 17.75 13.15 7.69
N LEU A 299 17.98 11.84 7.81
CA LEU A 299 17.97 11.12 9.07
C LEU A 299 19.36 10.78 9.55
N LEU A 300 20.26 10.43 8.61
CA LEU A 300 21.66 10.15 8.88
C LEU A 300 22.56 10.89 7.90
N ASP A 301 23.66 11.43 8.38
CA ASP A 301 24.79 11.91 7.57
C ASP A 301 26.03 11.07 7.94
N GLY A 302 26.41 10.16 7.07
CA GLY A 302 27.33 9.09 7.43
C GLY A 302 26.74 8.22 8.55
N ALA A 303 27.44 8.13 9.66
CA ALA A 303 27.00 7.41 10.86
C ALA A 303 26.27 8.32 11.90
N GLU A 304 26.25 9.63 11.68
CA GLU A 304 25.63 10.57 12.62
C GLU A 304 24.11 10.52 12.49
N ASP A 305 23.42 10.22 13.59
CA ASP A 305 21.96 10.23 13.65
C ASP A 305 21.45 11.66 13.90
N LEU A 306 20.73 12.21 12.94
CA LEU A 306 20.21 13.58 12.95
C LEU A 306 18.76 13.66 13.42
N ARG A 307 18.10 12.55 13.71
CA ARG A 307 16.67 12.51 14.05
C ARG A 307 16.31 13.33 15.27
N ALA A 308 17.21 13.47 16.23
CA ALA A 308 17.01 14.29 17.43
C ALA A 308 17.08 15.81 17.16
N LEU A 309 17.68 16.23 16.05
CA LEU A 309 17.77 17.64 15.67
C LEU A 309 16.41 18.19 15.24
N SER A 310 16.25 19.52 15.35
CA SER A 310 15.08 20.21 14.82
C SER A 310 14.99 20.06 13.30
N TRP A 311 13.76 20.20 12.73
CA TRP A 311 13.58 20.21 11.29
C TRP A 311 14.47 21.26 10.59
N THR A 312 14.61 22.44 11.19
CA THR A 312 15.47 23.52 10.65
C THR A 312 16.94 23.10 10.54
N GLU A 313 17.46 22.42 11.56
CA GLU A 313 18.83 21.93 11.54
C GLU A 313 19.00 20.77 10.54
N ARG A 314 18.06 19.82 10.50
CA ARG A 314 18.08 18.74 9.50
C ARG A 314 17.98 19.28 8.08
N ARG A 315 17.16 20.32 7.85
CA ARG A 315 17.06 20.98 6.55
C ARG A 315 18.39 21.58 6.11
N ALA A 316 19.08 22.28 6.98
CA ALA A 316 20.42 22.84 6.70
C ALA A 316 21.44 21.71 6.40
N ARG A 317 21.37 20.60 7.12
CA ARG A 317 22.21 19.42 6.86
C ARG A 317 21.87 18.77 5.50
N LEU A 318 20.60 18.68 5.15
CA LEU A 318 20.18 18.17 3.83
C LEU A 318 20.69 19.05 2.70
N GLU A 319 20.58 20.36 2.83
CA GLU A 319 21.11 21.31 1.84
C GLU A 319 22.63 21.18 1.66
N ALA A 320 23.37 20.97 2.74
CA ALA A 320 24.81 20.68 2.70
C ALA A 320 25.14 19.29 2.14
N PHE A 321 24.18 18.35 2.21
CA PHE A 321 24.33 16.99 1.69
C PHE A 321 24.11 16.92 0.18
N MET A 322 23.21 17.76 -0.37
CA MET A 322 22.83 17.75 -1.79
C MET A 322 24.00 17.79 -2.79
N PRO A 323 25.05 18.63 -2.62
CA PRO A 323 26.18 18.69 -3.57
C PRO A 323 26.98 17.38 -3.72
N ARG A 324 26.77 16.41 -2.81
CA ARG A 324 27.40 15.08 -2.87
C ARG A 324 26.61 14.08 -3.71
N LEU A 325 25.42 14.45 -4.16
CA LEU A 325 24.49 13.60 -4.90
C LEU A 325 24.47 13.95 -6.41
N ASP A 326 24.06 12.98 -7.21
CA ASP A 326 23.83 13.18 -8.64
C ASP A 326 22.60 14.08 -8.88
N PRO A 327 22.76 15.30 -9.44
CA PRO A 327 21.65 16.22 -9.65
C PRO A 327 20.65 15.77 -10.73
N GLU A 328 21.00 14.77 -11.54
CA GLU A 328 20.05 14.18 -12.49
C GLU A 328 19.04 13.27 -11.78
N ARG A 329 19.41 12.72 -10.62
CA ARG A 329 18.59 11.75 -9.87
C ARG A 329 18.05 12.30 -8.58
N PHE A 330 18.64 13.37 -8.03
CA PHE A 330 18.24 13.94 -6.75
C PHE A 330 18.10 15.43 -6.84
N ASP A 331 16.97 15.95 -6.43
CA ASP A 331 16.72 17.36 -6.22
C ASP A 331 16.14 17.63 -4.82
N LEU A 332 16.04 18.91 -4.46
CA LEU A 332 15.59 19.34 -3.15
C LEU A 332 14.16 19.88 -3.22
N SER A 333 13.28 19.40 -2.36
CA SER A 333 11.95 19.99 -2.17
C SER A 333 12.07 21.43 -1.70
N GLN A 334 11.43 22.34 -2.40
CA GLN A 334 11.52 23.77 -2.10
C GLN A 334 10.58 24.13 -0.93
N VAL A 335 11.04 25.06 -0.09
CA VAL A 335 10.21 25.70 0.93
C VAL A 335 9.37 26.78 0.25
N ILE A 336 8.09 26.80 0.56
CA ILE A 336 7.12 27.78 0.06
C ILE A 336 7.11 28.95 1.05
N GLU A 337 7.41 30.14 0.57
CA GLU A 337 7.29 31.37 1.34
C GLU A 337 5.85 31.89 1.21
N ALA A 338 5.19 32.14 2.33
CA ALA A 338 3.86 32.73 2.41
C ALA A 338 3.75 33.53 3.71
N ALA A 339 3.19 34.72 3.63
CA ALA A 339 3.03 35.62 4.77
C ALA A 339 1.94 35.12 5.76
N ASP A 340 0.90 34.49 5.22
CA ASP A 340 -0.24 33.98 5.99
C ASP A 340 -0.94 32.79 5.30
N PHE A 341 -1.95 32.24 5.94
CA PHE A 341 -2.74 31.15 5.37
C PHE A 341 -3.52 31.52 4.12
N THR A 342 -3.90 32.78 3.95
CA THR A 342 -4.63 33.25 2.76
C THR A 342 -3.73 33.20 1.53
N GLU A 343 -2.50 33.67 1.67
CA GLU A 343 -1.50 33.58 0.61
C GLU A 343 -1.11 32.12 0.32
N LEU A 344 -0.88 31.32 1.37
CA LEU A 344 -0.56 29.90 1.21
C LEU A 344 -1.71 29.13 0.53
N GLU A 345 -2.96 29.46 0.82
CA GLU A 345 -4.13 28.88 0.16
C GLU A 345 -4.19 29.26 -1.33
N ALA A 346 -3.91 30.51 -1.66
CA ALA A 346 -3.84 30.96 -3.05
C ALA A 346 -2.73 30.25 -3.83
N ILE A 347 -1.55 30.07 -3.21
CA ILE A 347 -0.44 29.30 -3.78
C ILE A 347 -0.85 27.82 -3.97
N ARG A 348 -1.46 27.19 -2.96
CA ARG A 348 -1.96 25.81 -3.02
C ARG A 348 -3.01 25.60 -4.12
N ALA A 349 -3.96 26.52 -4.22
CA ALA A 349 -5.01 26.47 -5.23
C ALA A 349 -4.48 26.76 -6.65
N GLY A 350 -3.43 27.55 -6.77
CA GLY A 350 -2.77 27.90 -8.03
C GLY A 350 -1.85 26.83 -8.58
N ALA A 351 -1.47 25.82 -7.78
CA ALA A 351 -0.59 24.74 -8.21
C ALA A 351 -1.22 23.93 -9.35
N ARG A 352 -0.58 23.93 -10.52
CA ARG A 352 -1.04 23.23 -11.74
C ARG A 352 -0.26 21.97 -12.05
N ASP A 353 0.86 21.73 -11.36
CA ASP A 353 1.67 20.53 -11.56
C ASP A 353 0.86 19.27 -11.17
N ALA A 354 0.81 18.32 -12.08
CA ALA A 354 0.11 17.04 -11.90
C ALA A 354 0.65 16.22 -10.72
N ALA A 355 1.91 16.45 -10.34
CA ALA A 355 2.57 15.76 -9.25
C ALA A 355 2.39 16.46 -7.87
N ILE A 356 1.57 17.51 -7.77
CA ILE A 356 1.32 18.20 -6.50
C ILE A 356 -0.07 17.85 -5.96
N GLU A 357 -0.12 17.22 -4.78
CA GLU A 357 -1.38 16.93 -4.06
C GLU A 357 -1.84 18.04 -3.09
N GLY A 358 -0.98 18.99 -2.75
CA GLY A 358 -1.24 20.03 -1.76
C GLY A 358 0.02 20.56 -1.11
N VAL A 359 -0.07 20.89 0.17
CA VAL A 359 1.03 21.46 0.98
C VAL A 359 1.26 20.61 2.23
N MET A 360 2.52 20.50 2.64
CA MET A 360 2.96 19.98 3.92
C MET A 360 3.38 21.15 4.82
N LEU A 361 2.95 21.14 6.07
CA LEU A 361 3.46 22.03 7.10
C LEU A 361 4.31 21.21 8.07
N LYS A 362 5.55 21.58 8.23
CA LYS A 362 6.52 20.92 9.10
C LYS A 362 6.97 21.88 10.19
N ARG A 363 6.73 21.52 11.43
CA ARG A 363 7.11 22.36 12.57
C ARG A 363 8.62 22.52 12.62
N ARG A 364 9.10 23.78 12.65
CA ARG A 364 10.52 24.13 12.48
C ARG A 364 11.42 23.58 13.60
N ASP A 365 10.92 23.52 14.83
CA ASP A 365 11.64 23.01 16.00
C ASP A 365 11.44 21.50 16.24
N SER A 366 10.72 20.79 15.34
CA SER A 366 10.38 19.38 15.55
C SER A 366 11.55 18.43 15.30
N PRO A 367 11.82 17.49 16.22
CA PRO A 367 12.64 16.34 15.92
C PRO A 367 11.93 15.42 14.92
N TYR A 368 12.67 14.48 14.34
CA TYR A 368 12.09 13.43 13.52
C TYR A 368 11.64 12.25 14.39
N VAL A 369 10.35 12.10 14.59
CA VAL A 369 9.77 11.06 15.45
C VAL A 369 8.87 10.13 14.65
N THR A 370 8.96 8.84 14.95
CA THR A 370 8.18 7.80 14.28
C THR A 370 6.68 7.99 14.49
N GLY A 371 5.93 7.69 13.43
CA GLY A 371 4.48 7.67 13.47
C GLY A 371 3.85 9.05 13.34
N ARG A 372 2.59 9.15 13.80
CA ARG A 372 1.79 10.37 13.65
C ARG A 372 1.66 11.06 14.99
N ARG A 373 2.44 12.11 15.19
CA ARG A 373 2.43 12.92 16.43
C ARG A 373 1.70 14.23 16.16
N ALA A 374 0.76 14.57 17.04
CA ALA A 374 0.00 15.80 16.93
C ALA A 374 0.90 17.03 17.01
N GLY A 375 0.60 18.06 16.23
CA GLY A 375 1.30 19.36 16.30
C GLY A 375 2.63 19.42 15.56
N LEU A 376 3.17 18.32 15.03
CA LEU A 376 4.49 18.34 14.41
C LEU A 376 4.44 18.51 12.90
N TRP A 377 3.73 17.62 12.21
CA TRP A 377 3.59 17.69 10.77
C TRP A 377 2.12 17.66 10.39
N TYR A 378 1.72 18.56 9.46
CA TYR A 378 0.40 18.59 8.87
C TYR A 378 0.46 18.43 7.36
N LYS A 379 -0.58 17.86 6.79
CA LYS A 379 -0.84 17.79 5.34
C LYS A 379 -2.12 18.53 5.02
N TRP A 380 -2.05 19.46 4.10
CA TRP A 380 -3.17 20.24 3.60
C TRP A 380 -3.36 19.93 2.13
N LYS A 381 -4.17 18.92 1.86
CA LYS A 381 -4.44 18.47 0.50
C LYS A 381 -5.26 19.51 -0.26
N ARG A 382 -5.14 19.51 -1.60
CA ARG A 382 -6.09 20.21 -2.46
C ARG A 382 -7.49 19.63 -2.25
N ASP A 383 -8.51 20.48 -2.50
CA ASP A 383 -9.87 20.00 -2.50
C ASP A 383 -10.05 18.96 -3.61
N PRO A 384 -10.79 17.88 -3.36
CA PRO A 384 -11.03 16.88 -4.38
C PRO A 384 -11.82 17.48 -5.55
N LEU A 385 -11.58 16.97 -6.73
CA LEU A 385 -12.46 17.19 -7.85
C LEU A 385 -13.79 16.47 -7.57
N THR A 386 -14.88 17.02 -8.08
CA THR A 386 -16.20 16.38 -7.97
C THR A 386 -16.86 16.23 -9.32
N ALA A 387 -17.66 15.17 -9.46
CA ALA A 387 -18.52 14.97 -10.61
C ALA A 387 -19.82 14.29 -10.19
N ASP A 388 -20.92 14.72 -10.78
CA ASP A 388 -22.22 14.07 -10.62
C ASP A 388 -22.35 12.90 -11.59
N CYS A 389 -22.31 11.69 -11.05
CA CYS A 389 -22.32 10.46 -11.80
C CYS A 389 -23.59 9.66 -11.55
N VAL A 390 -24.03 8.87 -12.54
CA VAL A 390 -25.21 8.02 -12.43
C VAL A 390 -24.78 6.62 -11.96
N MET A 391 -25.45 6.07 -10.94
CA MET A 391 -25.23 4.69 -10.51
C MET A 391 -25.65 3.71 -11.62
N MET A 392 -24.77 2.78 -11.96
CA MET A 392 -25.01 1.76 -12.99
C MET A 392 -25.17 0.37 -12.41
N TYR A 393 -24.25 0.01 -11.51
CA TYR A 393 -24.20 -1.32 -10.89
C TYR A 393 -23.90 -1.21 -9.42
N ALA A 394 -24.38 -2.19 -8.66
CA ALA A 394 -24.04 -2.35 -7.25
C ALA A 394 -23.65 -3.80 -6.96
N GLN A 395 -22.71 -3.98 -6.03
CA GLN A 395 -22.24 -5.26 -5.56
C GLN A 395 -22.28 -5.30 -4.03
N ARG A 396 -22.48 -6.49 -3.46
CA ARG A 396 -22.41 -6.68 -2.01
C ARG A 396 -20.99 -6.42 -1.51
N GLY A 397 -20.91 -5.83 -0.34
CA GLY A 397 -19.64 -5.63 0.36
C GLY A 397 -19.07 -6.92 0.92
N ASN A 398 -17.90 -6.81 1.54
CA ASN A 398 -17.20 -7.91 2.19
C ASN A 398 -17.26 -7.77 3.73
N GLY A 399 -17.03 -8.87 4.46
CA GLY A 399 -16.98 -8.88 5.91
C GLY A 399 -18.31 -8.40 6.54
N ARG A 400 -18.26 -7.42 7.43
CA ARG A 400 -19.45 -6.86 8.12
C ARG A 400 -20.51 -6.30 7.18
N ARG A 401 -20.14 -5.91 5.95
CA ARG A 401 -21.02 -5.35 4.92
C ARG A 401 -21.49 -6.37 3.88
N SER A 402 -21.25 -7.67 4.10
CA SER A 402 -21.61 -8.75 3.15
C SER A 402 -23.12 -8.88 2.89
N SER A 403 -23.96 -8.41 3.82
CA SER A 403 -25.42 -8.40 3.66
C SER A 403 -25.95 -7.17 2.92
N TRP A 404 -25.10 -6.14 2.70
CA TRP A 404 -25.47 -4.85 2.12
C TRP A 404 -24.83 -4.67 0.75
N TYR A 405 -25.53 -3.99 -0.17
CA TYR A 405 -24.91 -3.44 -1.36
C TYR A 405 -24.15 -2.17 -0.96
N SER A 406 -22.82 -2.23 -1.00
CA SER A 406 -21.95 -1.15 -0.53
C SER A 406 -20.80 -0.83 -1.48
N ASP A 407 -20.80 -1.43 -2.66
CA ASP A 407 -19.82 -1.23 -3.70
C ASP A 407 -20.56 -0.84 -4.99
N TYR A 408 -20.34 0.39 -5.48
CA TYR A 408 -21.14 1.01 -6.52
C TYR A 408 -20.28 1.38 -7.72
N THR A 409 -20.68 0.92 -8.91
CA THR A 409 -20.14 1.37 -10.20
C THR A 409 -21.00 2.50 -10.73
N PHE A 410 -20.39 3.58 -11.14
CA PHE A 410 -21.06 4.76 -11.65
C PHE A 410 -20.45 5.22 -12.97
N GLY A 411 -21.22 5.98 -13.74
CA GLY A 411 -20.85 6.45 -15.06
C GLY A 411 -21.35 7.86 -15.36
N CYS A 412 -20.88 8.38 -16.48
CA CYS A 412 -21.32 9.65 -17.05
C CYS A 412 -21.83 9.45 -18.49
N TRP A 413 -22.68 10.37 -18.93
CA TRP A 413 -23.29 10.31 -20.26
C TRP A 413 -22.33 10.75 -21.35
N THR A 414 -22.34 10.06 -22.49
CA THR A 414 -21.77 10.57 -23.74
C THR A 414 -22.69 11.61 -24.39
N GLU A 415 -22.23 12.29 -25.43
CA GLU A 415 -23.07 13.19 -26.24
C GLU A 415 -24.23 12.43 -26.89
N ASP A 416 -24.01 11.17 -27.31
CA ASP A 416 -24.99 10.30 -27.93
C ASP A 416 -25.99 9.66 -26.94
N GLY A 417 -25.88 9.99 -25.65
CA GLY A 417 -26.76 9.50 -24.58
C GLY A 417 -26.46 8.08 -24.11
N GLU A 418 -25.27 7.54 -24.37
CA GLU A 418 -24.78 6.30 -23.76
C GLU A 418 -24.19 6.59 -22.38
N LEU A 419 -24.49 5.74 -21.39
CA LEU A 419 -23.90 5.84 -20.05
C LEU A 419 -22.68 4.94 -19.95
N LEU A 420 -21.49 5.52 -19.80
CA LEU A 420 -20.22 4.80 -19.74
C LEU A 420 -19.61 4.85 -18.33
N PRO A 421 -19.07 3.72 -17.82
CA PRO A 421 -18.49 3.67 -16.48
C PRO A 421 -17.19 4.48 -16.40
N VAL A 422 -17.04 5.25 -15.30
CA VAL A 422 -15.86 6.09 -15.04
C VAL A 422 -15.18 5.73 -13.73
N GLY A 423 -15.83 4.94 -12.88
CA GLY A 423 -15.25 4.53 -11.60
C GLY A 423 -16.14 3.63 -10.78
N LYS A 424 -15.59 3.27 -9.61
CA LYS A 424 -16.22 2.43 -8.60
C LYS A 424 -15.88 2.94 -7.22
N ALA A 425 -16.86 3.12 -6.32
CA ALA A 425 -16.64 3.58 -4.96
C ALA A 425 -17.35 2.70 -3.95
N TYR A 426 -16.76 2.57 -2.76
CA TYR A 426 -17.26 1.78 -1.63
C TYR A 426 -17.11 2.52 -0.28
N GLN A 427 -16.76 3.79 -0.31
CA GLN A 427 -16.49 4.62 0.87
C GLN A 427 -17.00 6.04 0.68
N GLY A 428 -16.98 6.82 1.75
CA GLY A 428 -17.37 8.24 1.74
C GLY A 428 -18.79 8.50 2.22
N ILE A 429 -19.54 7.44 2.57
CA ILE A 429 -20.94 7.53 3.02
C ILE A 429 -21.13 6.91 4.40
N THR A 430 -22.15 7.40 5.12
CA THR A 430 -22.58 6.90 6.42
C THR A 430 -23.33 5.56 6.30
N ASP A 431 -23.54 4.88 7.43
CA ASP A 431 -24.33 3.63 7.43
C ASP A 431 -25.80 3.88 7.09
N GLU A 432 -26.36 5.06 7.38
CA GLU A 432 -27.71 5.50 6.99
C GLU A 432 -27.80 5.66 5.46
N GLU A 433 -26.81 6.28 4.85
CA GLU A 433 -26.73 6.43 3.39
C GLU A 433 -26.52 5.09 2.69
N ILE A 434 -25.72 4.18 3.27
CA ILE A 434 -25.61 2.80 2.77
C ILE A 434 -26.98 2.12 2.80
N ALA A 435 -27.74 2.27 3.89
CA ALA A 435 -29.09 1.70 3.99
C ALA A 435 -30.05 2.28 2.96
N GLN A 436 -29.92 3.57 2.64
CA GLN A 436 -30.69 4.23 1.58
C GLN A 436 -30.35 3.64 0.21
N LEU A 437 -29.07 3.53 -0.12
CA LEU A 437 -28.61 2.97 -1.39
C LEU A 437 -28.92 1.48 -1.52
N ASP A 438 -28.76 0.68 -0.46
CA ASP A 438 -29.14 -0.74 -0.44
C ASP A 438 -30.64 -0.92 -0.76
N ARG A 439 -31.50 -0.08 -0.17
CA ARG A 439 -32.92 -0.08 -0.43
C ARG A 439 -33.23 0.28 -1.89
N PHE A 440 -32.54 1.30 -2.42
CA PHE A 440 -32.63 1.66 -3.84
C PHE A 440 -32.24 0.48 -4.75
N VAL A 441 -31.12 -0.15 -4.51
CA VAL A 441 -30.61 -1.29 -5.30
C VAL A 441 -31.64 -2.44 -5.29
N ARG A 442 -32.19 -2.79 -4.12
CA ARG A 442 -33.16 -3.90 -4.01
C ARG A 442 -34.44 -3.62 -4.77
N ASN A 443 -34.92 -2.37 -4.77
CA ASN A 443 -36.16 -1.98 -5.40
C ASN A 443 -36.06 -1.71 -6.90
N ASN A 444 -34.86 -1.36 -7.39
CA ASN A 444 -34.63 -0.88 -8.75
C ASN A 444 -33.63 -1.77 -9.53
N THR A 445 -33.46 -3.04 -9.14
CA THR A 445 -32.63 -4.00 -9.88
C THR A 445 -33.31 -4.39 -11.20
N LEU A 446 -32.64 -4.14 -12.32
CA LEU A 446 -33.07 -4.54 -13.67
C LEU A 446 -32.56 -5.96 -13.98
N HIS A 447 -31.26 -6.20 -13.85
CA HIS A 447 -30.60 -7.46 -14.16
C HIS A 447 -29.65 -7.91 -13.06
N ARG A 448 -29.40 -9.23 -13.02
CA ARG A 448 -28.50 -9.85 -12.04
C ARG A 448 -27.40 -10.61 -12.77
N PHE A 449 -26.14 -10.25 -12.48
CA PHE A 449 -24.93 -10.88 -13.00
C PHE A 449 -24.11 -11.44 -11.86
N GLY A 450 -24.45 -12.65 -11.40
CA GLY A 450 -23.84 -13.21 -10.19
C GLY A 450 -24.02 -12.28 -8.96
N PRO A 451 -22.94 -11.80 -8.33
CA PRO A 451 -23.01 -10.89 -7.18
C PRO A 451 -23.39 -9.44 -7.56
N VAL A 452 -23.31 -9.08 -8.84
CA VAL A 452 -23.55 -7.72 -9.34
C VAL A 452 -25.02 -7.54 -9.68
N ARG A 453 -25.56 -6.37 -9.37
CA ARG A 453 -26.91 -5.91 -9.73
C ARG A 453 -26.78 -4.72 -10.67
N GLU A 454 -27.37 -4.82 -11.85
CA GLU A 454 -27.65 -3.67 -12.68
C GLU A 454 -28.90 -2.97 -12.13
N VAL A 455 -28.82 -1.66 -11.96
CA VAL A 455 -29.92 -0.86 -11.42
C VAL A 455 -30.48 0.14 -12.43
N GLU A 456 -31.68 0.64 -12.18
CA GLU A 456 -32.24 1.76 -12.94
C GLU A 456 -31.27 2.96 -12.87
N LYS A 457 -31.06 3.60 -14.02
CA LYS A 457 -30.10 4.69 -14.18
C LYS A 457 -30.72 6.05 -13.80
N THR A 458 -31.25 6.10 -12.57
CA THR A 458 -31.97 7.26 -12.02
C THR A 458 -31.30 7.86 -10.79
N MET A 459 -30.40 7.10 -10.11
CA MET A 459 -29.71 7.56 -8.91
C MET A 459 -28.44 8.32 -9.28
N VAL A 460 -28.38 9.60 -8.90
CA VAL A 460 -27.19 10.43 -9.08
C VAL A 460 -26.38 10.48 -7.78
N LEU A 461 -25.08 10.29 -7.91
CA LEU A 461 -24.11 10.37 -6.83
C LEU A 461 -23.08 11.46 -7.18
N GLU A 462 -22.85 12.38 -6.25
CA GLU A 462 -21.69 13.26 -6.33
C GLU A 462 -20.46 12.47 -5.89
N ILE A 463 -19.53 12.28 -6.82
CA ILE A 463 -18.29 11.54 -6.60
C ILE A 463 -17.16 12.54 -6.44
N ALA A 464 -16.49 12.49 -5.29
CA ALA A 464 -15.23 13.18 -5.06
C ALA A 464 -14.06 12.26 -5.44
N PHE A 465 -13.05 12.81 -6.11
CA PHE A 465 -11.86 12.05 -6.55
C PHE A 465 -10.63 12.95 -6.57
N ASP A 466 -9.45 12.36 -6.44
CA ASP A 466 -8.20 13.12 -6.34
C ASP A 466 -7.68 13.55 -7.72
N SER A 467 -7.82 12.69 -8.73
CA SER A 467 -7.50 12.97 -10.14
C SER A 467 -8.25 12.03 -11.08
N ILE A 468 -8.21 12.34 -12.37
CA ILE A 468 -8.74 11.48 -13.45
C ILE A 468 -7.68 11.30 -14.53
N HIS A 469 -7.56 10.10 -15.08
CA HIS A 469 -6.55 9.77 -16.09
C HIS A 469 -7.14 8.88 -17.18
N SER A 470 -6.44 8.84 -18.32
CA SER A 470 -6.79 7.94 -19.44
C SER A 470 -6.62 6.48 -19.03
N SER A 471 -7.56 5.62 -19.40
CA SER A 471 -7.56 4.21 -19.03
C SER A 471 -8.08 3.34 -20.17
N THR A 472 -7.33 2.33 -20.55
CA THR A 472 -7.74 1.31 -21.52
C THR A 472 -8.64 0.23 -20.92
N ARG A 473 -8.84 0.23 -19.59
CA ARG A 473 -9.66 -0.76 -18.87
C ARG A 473 -11.15 -0.44 -18.89
N HIS A 474 -11.51 0.83 -19.05
CA HIS A 474 -12.90 1.29 -19.06
C HIS A 474 -13.33 1.68 -20.46
N LYS A 475 -14.56 1.38 -20.82
CA LYS A 475 -15.13 1.79 -22.12
C LYS A 475 -15.16 3.31 -22.31
N SER A 476 -15.26 4.07 -21.22
CA SER A 476 -15.18 5.53 -21.24
C SER A 476 -13.81 6.09 -21.65
N GLY A 477 -12.76 5.26 -21.59
CA GLY A 477 -11.38 5.70 -21.73
C GLY A 477 -10.83 6.44 -20.51
N LEU A 478 -11.58 6.53 -19.39
CA LEU A 478 -11.27 7.29 -18.20
C LEU A 478 -11.28 6.43 -16.95
N ALA A 479 -10.45 6.77 -15.96
CA ALA A 479 -10.49 6.21 -14.61
C ALA A 479 -10.23 7.29 -13.56
N MET A 480 -11.08 7.33 -12.53
CA MET A 480 -10.92 8.20 -11.37
C MET A 480 -9.98 7.58 -10.34
N ARG A 481 -9.14 8.40 -9.73
CA ARG A 481 -8.24 7.99 -8.63
C ARG A 481 -8.89 8.29 -7.30
N PHE A 482 -8.94 7.28 -6.41
CA PHE A 482 -9.56 7.35 -5.09
C PHE A 482 -10.99 7.91 -5.08
N PRO A 483 -11.88 7.42 -5.95
CA PRO A 483 -13.25 7.89 -5.97
C PRO A 483 -13.96 7.51 -4.68
N ARG A 484 -14.73 8.45 -4.16
CA ARG A 484 -15.58 8.28 -2.97
C ARG A 484 -16.90 9.01 -3.17
N ILE A 485 -17.96 8.50 -2.59
CA ILE A 485 -19.27 9.17 -2.65
C ILE A 485 -19.22 10.34 -1.67
N ALA A 486 -19.34 11.56 -2.17
CA ALA A 486 -19.42 12.76 -1.36
C ALA A 486 -20.86 13.04 -0.89
N ARG A 487 -21.83 12.76 -1.76
CA ARG A 487 -23.24 12.99 -1.49
C ARG A 487 -24.17 12.19 -2.42
N ILE A 488 -25.33 11.79 -1.91
CA ILE A 488 -26.43 11.26 -2.73
C ILE A 488 -27.24 12.46 -3.24
N ARG A 489 -27.34 12.61 -4.55
CA ARG A 489 -28.02 13.74 -5.21
C ARG A 489 -29.48 13.42 -5.52
N THR A 490 -30.31 13.42 -4.47
CA THR A 490 -31.77 13.23 -4.63
C THR A 490 -32.47 14.41 -5.29
N ASP A 491 -31.79 15.54 -5.35
CA ASP A 491 -32.21 16.81 -5.94
C ASP A 491 -31.95 16.89 -7.46
N LYS A 492 -31.13 15.97 -8.02
CA LYS A 492 -30.65 16.08 -9.40
C LYS A 492 -31.16 14.92 -10.27
N PRO A 493 -31.88 15.21 -11.40
CA PRO A 493 -32.24 14.16 -12.36
C PRO A 493 -31.02 13.54 -13.03
N ALA A 494 -31.07 12.25 -13.33
CA ALA A 494 -29.97 11.54 -13.96
C ALA A 494 -29.57 12.13 -15.33
N ALA A 495 -30.51 12.72 -16.06
CA ALA A 495 -30.23 13.38 -17.34
C ALA A 495 -29.34 14.64 -17.23
N GLU A 496 -29.27 15.22 -16.02
CA GLU A 496 -28.46 16.40 -15.70
C GLU A 496 -27.09 16.03 -15.09
N ALA A 497 -26.77 14.74 -14.95
CA ALA A 497 -25.48 14.29 -14.50
C ALA A 497 -24.37 14.73 -15.49
N ASP A 498 -23.13 14.75 -15.00
CA ASP A 498 -21.99 15.20 -15.80
C ASP A 498 -21.75 14.31 -17.01
N ARG A 499 -21.10 14.89 -18.02
CA ARG A 499 -20.81 14.21 -19.28
C ARG A 499 -19.35 13.75 -19.34
N ILE A 500 -19.10 12.72 -20.13
CA ILE A 500 -17.74 12.18 -20.36
C ILE A 500 -16.79 13.28 -20.85
N ASP A 501 -17.26 14.20 -21.70
CA ASP A 501 -16.40 15.25 -22.25
C ASP A 501 -16.03 16.32 -21.21
N THR A 502 -16.89 16.56 -20.23
CA THR A 502 -16.54 17.39 -19.06
C THR A 502 -15.38 16.76 -18.27
N LEU A 503 -15.46 15.45 -18.05
CA LEU A 503 -14.42 14.71 -17.33
C LEU A 503 -13.11 14.61 -18.11
N LYS A 504 -13.15 14.48 -19.45
CA LYS A 504 -11.94 14.49 -20.30
C LYS A 504 -11.11 15.76 -20.16
N ARG A 505 -11.76 16.91 -19.91
CA ARG A 505 -11.07 18.20 -19.68
C ARG A 505 -10.32 18.25 -18.35
N LEU A 506 -10.62 17.35 -17.44
CA LEU A 506 -9.95 17.22 -16.12
C LEU A 506 -8.80 16.20 -16.15
N VAL A 507 -8.55 15.56 -17.30
CA VAL A 507 -7.44 14.61 -17.45
C VAL A 507 -6.12 15.37 -17.41
N THR A 508 -5.27 14.99 -16.48
CA THR A 508 -3.92 15.53 -16.27
C THR A 508 -2.87 14.54 -16.78
#